data_de87ffb8f1e500e85c74a8b47bda1fd1
#
_entry.id   de87ffb8f1e500e85c74a8b47bda1fd1
#
_cell.length_a   1.000
_cell.length_b   1.000
_cell.length_c   1.000
_cell.angle_alpha   90.00
_cell.angle_beta   90.00
_cell.angle_gamma   90.00
#
_symmetry.space_group_name_H-M   'P 1'
#
loop_
_entity.id
_entity.type
_entity.pdbx_description
1 polymer ?
#
loop_
_entity_poly.entity_id
_entity_poly.type
_entity_poly.pdbx_seq_one_letter_code
_entity_poly.pdbx_strand_id
1 'polypeptide(L)' 'MFITITLKTDTEQTDVRIDDQQKIGVALDVLRESGKLPYGETPNYYRSKLGEKLVSAYKSFQDESVFDGDILEGVN' A
#
# COMPACT_ATOMS: atom_id res chain seq x y z
N MET A 1 -9.96 -6.91 9.08
CA MET A 1 -8.75 -7.55 9.67
C MET A 1 -7.54 -6.66 9.44
N PHE A 2 -6.72 -6.48 10.46
CA PHE A 2 -5.48 -5.72 10.31
C PHE A 2 -4.36 -6.59 9.74
N ILE A 3 -3.62 -6.02 8.80
CA ILE A 3 -2.45 -6.65 8.23
C ILE A 3 -1.27 -5.67 8.28
N THR A 4 -0.07 -6.20 8.24
CA THR A 4 1.15 -5.40 8.14
C THR A 4 1.74 -5.60 6.76
N ILE A 5 1.95 -4.50 6.05
CA ILE A 5 2.59 -4.52 4.73
C ILE A 5 3.82 -3.62 4.76
N THR A 6 4.72 -3.84 3.81
CA THR A 6 5.87 -2.98 3.59
C THR A 6 5.61 -2.12 2.37
N LEU A 7 5.72 -0.80 2.53
CA LEU A 7 5.64 0.12 1.40
C LEU A 7 7.06 0.46 0.98
N LYS A 8 7.38 0.15 -0.26
CA LYS A 8 8.72 0.35 -0.82
C LYS A 8 8.73 1.54 -1.76
N THR A 9 9.68 2.45 -1.55
CA THR A 9 9.98 3.55 -2.45
C THR A 9 11.40 3.40 -2.97
N ASP A 10 11.85 4.33 -3.84
CA ASP A 10 13.20 4.29 -4.39
C ASP A 10 14.28 4.41 -3.29
N THR A 11 13.94 5.05 -2.18
CA THR A 11 14.92 5.40 -1.15
C THR A 11 14.72 4.68 0.17
N GLU A 12 13.53 4.11 0.42
CA GLU A 12 13.26 3.52 1.73
C GLU A 12 12.15 2.48 1.69
N GLN A 13 12.06 1.71 2.78
CA GLN A 13 10.99 0.75 3.02
C GLN A 13 10.37 1.08 4.38
N THR A 14 9.06 1.11 4.43
CA THR A 14 8.33 1.42 5.65
C THR A 14 7.25 0.36 5.88
N ASP A 15 7.25 -0.24 7.06
CA ASP A 15 6.20 -1.18 7.45
C ASP A 15 5.04 -0.40 8.01
N VAL A 16 3.84 -0.71 7.55
CA VAL A 16 2.62 -0.07 8.04
C VAL A 16 1.56 -1.11 8.36
N ARG A 17 0.78 -0.83 9.39
CA ARG A 17 -0.34 -1.67 9.78
C ARG A 17 -1.64 -0.99 9.34
N ILE A 18 -2.43 -1.71 8.58
CA ILE A 18 -3.68 -1.17 8.00
C ILE A 18 -4.81 -2.18 8.12
N ASP A 19 -6.04 -1.68 8.01
CA ASP A 19 -7.21 -2.55 7.89
C ASP A 19 -7.37 -2.92 6.41
N ASP A 20 -7.41 -4.21 6.10
CA ASP A 20 -7.46 -4.71 4.74
C ASP A 20 -8.79 -4.42 4.03
N GLN A 21 -9.80 -3.99 4.75
CA GLN A 21 -11.08 -3.56 4.15
C GLN A 21 -11.05 -2.13 3.63
N GLN A 22 -10.01 -1.36 3.99
CA GLN A 22 -9.83 -0.01 3.45
C GLN A 22 -9.34 -0.05 2.01
N LYS A 23 -9.71 0.98 1.24
CA LYS A 23 -9.15 1.17 -0.09
C LYS A 23 -7.67 1.52 0.03
N ILE A 24 -6.86 0.92 -0.82
CA ILE A 24 -5.39 1.05 -0.74
C ILE A 24 -4.95 2.52 -0.79
N GLY A 25 -5.45 3.27 -1.78
CA GLY A 25 -5.06 4.68 -1.92
C GLY A 25 -5.49 5.53 -0.74
N VAL A 26 -6.69 5.30 -0.23
CA VAL A 26 -7.22 6.06 0.91
C VAL A 26 -6.38 5.80 2.17
N ALA A 27 -6.10 4.53 2.46
CA ALA A 27 -5.31 4.17 3.63
C ALA A 27 -3.91 4.78 3.58
N LEU A 28 -3.26 4.72 2.42
CA LEU A 28 -1.91 5.23 2.28
C LEU A 28 -1.87 6.77 2.28
N ASP A 29 -2.89 7.44 1.75
CA ASP A 29 -3.00 8.90 1.81
C ASP A 29 -3.14 9.38 3.25
N VAL A 30 -3.94 8.71 4.07
CA VAL A 30 -4.06 9.03 5.49
C VAL A 30 -2.71 8.95 6.19
N LEU A 31 -1.92 7.91 5.88
CA LEU A 31 -0.60 7.74 6.47
C LEU A 31 0.37 8.85 6.01
N ARG A 32 0.28 9.29 4.75
CA ARG A 32 1.09 10.40 4.26
C ARG A 32 0.72 11.71 4.96
N GLU A 33 -0.57 11.98 5.11
CA GLU A 33 -1.04 13.18 5.79
C GLU A 33 -0.64 13.23 7.26
N SER A 34 -0.55 12.07 7.90
CA SER A 34 -0.12 11.98 9.30
C SER A 34 1.40 11.97 9.48
N GLY A 35 2.16 12.05 8.40
CA GLY A 35 3.62 12.09 8.44
C GLY A 35 4.29 10.74 8.60
N LYS A 36 3.54 9.65 8.55
CA LYS A 36 4.10 8.29 8.68
C LYS A 36 4.72 7.76 7.39
N LEU A 37 4.38 8.37 6.27
CA LEU A 37 4.95 8.05 4.97
C LEU A 37 5.47 9.33 4.31
N PRO A 38 6.49 9.22 3.45
CA PRO A 38 7.00 10.40 2.73
C PRO A 38 5.92 11.03 1.85
N TYR A 39 6.00 12.34 1.68
CA TYR A 39 5.15 13.03 0.72
C TYR A 39 5.50 12.61 -0.70
N GLY A 40 4.49 12.64 -1.55
CA GLY A 40 4.67 12.34 -2.95
C GLY A 40 3.31 12.19 -3.62
N GLU A 41 3.31 12.00 -4.94
CA GLU A 41 2.11 11.73 -5.68
C GLU A 41 1.58 10.34 -5.29
N THR A 42 0.25 10.24 -5.16
CA THR A 42 -0.39 8.95 -4.91
C THR A 42 -0.45 8.16 -6.21
N PRO A 43 0.22 7.01 -6.29
CA PRO A 43 0.09 6.17 -7.48
C PRO A 43 -1.31 5.63 -7.64
N ASN A 44 -1.74 5.38 -8.88
CA ASN A 44 -3.00 4.70 -9.15
C ASN A 44 -2.88 3.19 -9.02
N TYR A 45 -1.66 2.67 -9.13
CA TYR A 45 -1.40 1.23 -9.04
C TYR A 45 -0.17 0.98 -8.18
N TYR A 46 -0.18 -0.18 -7.54
CA TYR A 46 0.96 -0.68 -6.78
C TYR A 46 1.30 -2.08 -7.29
N ARG A 47 2.58 -2.41 -7.27
CA ARG A 47 3.02 -3.77 -7.55
C ARG A 47 3.06 -4.54 -6.24
N SER A 48 2.30 -5.63 -6.17
CA SER A 48 2.32 -6.57 -5.06
C SER A 48 3.41 -7.61 -5.32
N LYS A 49 4.39 -7.70 -4.44
CA LYS A 49 5.50 -8.61 -4.62
C LYS A 49 5.09 -10.06 -4.37
N LEU A 50 4.34 -10.31 -3.31
CA LEU A 50 3.87 -11.67 -3.01
C LEU A 50 2.89 -12.17 -4.05
N GLY A 51 2.00 -11.31 -4.53
CA GLY A 51 1.02 -11.68 -5.55
C GLY A 51 1.56 -11.67 -6.97
N GLU A 52 2.73 -11.06 -7.19
CA GLU A 52 3.32 -10.90 -8.51
C GLU A 52 2.36 -10.26 -9.49
N LYS A 53 1.70 -9.19 -9.07
CA LYS A 53 0.65 -8.53 -9.87
C LYS A 53 0.55 -7.06 -9.53
N LEU A 54 -0.12 -6.31 -10.39
CA LEU A 54 -0.51 -4.93 -10.11
C LEU A 54 -1.83 -4.94 -9.34
N VAL A 55 -1.92 -4.05 -8.36
CA VAL A 55 -3.15 -3.84 -7.60
C VAL A 55 -3.58 -2.39 -7.74
N SER A 56 -4.90 -2.18 -7.79
CA SER A 56 -5.47 -0.84 -7.97
C SER A 56 -5.58 -0.11 -6.63
N ALA A 57 -5.14 1.14 -6.60
CA ALA A 57 -5.30 1.99 -5.41
C ALA A 57 -6.76 2.27 -5.10
N TYR A 58 -7.66 2.11 -6.07
CA TYR A 58 -9.09 2.35 -5.90
C TYR A 58 -9.85 1.17 -5.28
N LYS A 59 -9.20 0.03 -5.12
CA LYS A 59 -9.77 -1.17 -4.52
C LYS A 59 -9.21 -1.36 -3.11
N SER A 60 -9.90 -2.18 -2.30
CA SER A 60 -9.40 -2.51 -0.98
C SER A 60 -8.24 -3.50 -1.06
N PHE A 61 -7.45 -3.56 0.01
CA PHE A 61 -6.39 -4.57 0.12
C PHE A 61 -6.97 -5.98 -0.01
N GLN A 62 -8.13 -6.21 0.63
CA GLN A 62 -8.80 -7.51 0.59
C GLN A 62 -9.26 -7.87 -0.82
N ASP A 63 -9.89 -6.93 -1.54
CA ASP A 63 -10.38 -7.16 -2.90
C ASP A 63 -9.25 -7.45 -3.87
N GLU A 64 -8.09 -6.84 -3.64
CA GLU A 64 -6.93 -7.05 -4.49
C GLU A 64 -6.04 -8.21 -3.99
N SER A 65 -6.49 -8.94 -2.98
CA SER A 65 -5.74 -10.07 -2.41
C SER A 65 -4.34 -9.70 -1.95
N VAL A 66 -4.25 -8.56 -1.27
CA VAL A 66 -3.02 -8.14 -0.60
C VAL A 66 -3.07 -8.68 0.82
N PHE A 67 -2.12 -9.52 1.18
CA PHE A 67 -2.11 -10.22 2.45
C PHE A 67 -1.01 -9.70 3.38
N ASP A 68 -1.08 -10.11 4.64
CA ASP A 68 -0.08 -9.78 5.63
C ASP A 68 1.32 -10.19 5.15
N GLY A 69 2.27 -9.28 5.32
CA GLY A 69 3.65 -9.52 4.89
C GLY A 69 3.97 -9.12 3.45
N ASP A 70 2.97 -8.63 2.70
CA ASP A 70 3.21 -8.21 1.31
C ASP A 70 4.06 -6.94 1.25
N ILE A 71 4.70 -6.76 0.11
CA ILE A 71 5.48 -5.56 -0.20
C ILE A 71 4.82 -4.88 -1.38
N LEU A 72 4.45 -3.62 -1.21
CA LEU A 72 3.83 -2.81 -2.26
C LEU A 72 4.80 -1.73 -2.73
N GLU A 73 4.93 -1.61 -4.04
CA GLU A 73 5.74 -0.57 -4.68
C GLU A 73 4.85 0.22 -5.64
N GLY A 74 4.86 1.55 -5.49
CA GLY A 74 4.05 2.41 -6.35
C GLY A 74 4.52 2.37 -7.80
N VAL A 75 3.55 2.36 -8.73
CA VAL A 75 3.79 2.34 -10.16
C VAL A 75 3.10 3.54 -10.79
N ASN A 76 3.86 4.36 -11.47
CA ASN A 76 3.36 5.54 -12.18
C ASN A 76 3.38 5.34 -13.68
#